data_9e4c9d27e701307c4e4d02157518a950
#
_entry.id   9e4c9d27e701307c4e4d02157518a950
#
_cell.length_a   1.000
_cell.length_b   1.000
_cell.length_c   1.000
_cell.angle_alpha   90.00
_cell.angle_beta   90.00
_cell.angle_gamma   90.00
#
_symmetry.space_group_name_H-M   'P 1'
#
loop_
_entity.id
_entity.type
_entity.pdbx_description
1 polymer ?
#
loop_
_entity_poly.entity_id
_entity_poly.type
_entity_poly.pdbx_seq_one_letter_code
_entity_poly.pdbx_strand_id
1 'polypeptide(L)'
;AVAQKRVSSKQRRLSLSEYRDTYLQVPKITDRKPVFVSGEVRDRLDEVVRRLGGRGMSASGFVENLARLHLEAYREDIEQWRKL
;
A
#
# COMPACT_ATOMS: atom_id res chain seq x y z
N ALA A 1 17.52 6.11 -3.81
CA ALA A 1 16.70 5.07 -3.17
C ALA A 1 16.88 5.12 -1.67
N VAL A 2 15.81 4.97 -0.94
CA VAL A 2 15.84 4.94 0.52
C VAL A 2 16.11 3.50 0.96
N ALA A 3 17.23 3.31 1.65
CA ALA A 3 17.53 2.02 2.21
C ALA A 3 16.70 1.80 3.47
N GLN A 4 16.00 0.68 3.53
CA GLN A 4 15.25 0.30 4.71
C GLN A 4 16.16 -0.40 5.70
N LYS A 5 16.06 -0.01 6.95
CA LYS A 5 16.80 -0.68 8.01
C LYS A 5 16.25 -2.07 8.25
N ARG A 6 17.16 -3.03 8.44
CA ARG A 6 16.73 -4.35 8.89
C ARG A 6 16.28 -4.27 10.34
N VAL A 7 15.17 -4.90 10.63
CA VAL A 7 14.63 -4.96 11.99
C VAL A 7 14.82 -6.36 12.57
N SER A 8 14.82 -6.46 13.89
CA SER A 8 14.90 -7.75 14.57
C SER A 8 13.64 -8.57 14.30
N SER A 9 13.70 -9.88 14.56
CA SER A 9 12.53 -10.75 14.39
C SER A 9 11.34 -10.28 15.21
N LYS A 10 11.58 -9.83 16.43
CA LYS A 10 10.53 -9.29 17.29
C LYS A 10 9.91 -8.03 16.70
N GLN A 11 10.76 -7.12 16.22
CA GLN A 11 10.30 -5.88 15.56
C GLN A 11 9.56 -6.19 14.28
N ARG A 12 10.00 -7.21 13.52
CA ARG A 12 9.29 -7.61 12.30
C ARG A 12 7.87 -8.06 12.60
N ARG A 13 7.64 -8.78 13.69
CA ARG A 13 6.30 -9.24 14.06
C ARG A 13 5.39 -8.08 14.40
N LEU A 14 5.89 -7.13 15.18
CA LEU A 14 5.14 -5.91 15.51
C LEU A 14 4.89 -5.08 14.24
N SER A 15 5.93 -4.95 13.41
CA SER A 15 5.83 -4.23 12.15
C SER A 15 4.84 -4.88 11.19
N LEU A 16 4.73 -6.21 11.20
CA LEU A 16 3.77 -6.94 10.38
C LEU A 16 2.34 -6.60 10.79
N SER A 17 2.07 -6.57 12.10
CA SER A 17 0.76 -6.19 12.60
C SER A 17 0.39 -4.77 12.16
N GLU A 18 1.31 -3.84 12.34
CA GLU A 18 1.12 -2.46 11.92
C GLU A 18 0.92 -2.36 10.40
N TYR A 19 1.70 -3.12 9.65
CA TYR A 19 1.60 -3.14 8.19
C TYR A 19 0.22 -3.62 7.74
N ARG A 20 -0.28 -4.70 8.35
CA ARG A 20 -1.61 -5.22 8.05
C ARG A 20 -2.69 -4.20 8.38
N ASP A 21 -2.59 -3.55 9.52
CA ASP A 21 -3.57 -2.56 9.94
C ASP A 21 -3.56 -1.33 9.03
N THR A 22 -2.38 -0.97 8.53
CA THR A 22 -2.21 0.22 7.70
C THR A 22 -2.55 -0.03 6.24
N TYR A 23 -2.06 -1.14 5.68
CA TYR A 23 -2.08 -1.35 4.23
C TYR A 23 -3.00 -2.47 3.77
N LEU A 24 -3.33 -3.42 4.63
CA LEU A 24 -4.02 -4.64 4.22
C LEU A 24 -5.45 -4.74 4.74
N GLN A 25 -6.01 -3.66 5.25
CA GLN A 25 -7.44 -3.60 5.55
C GLN A 25 -8.21 -3.42 4.25
N VAL A 26 -9.32 -4.11 4.12
CA VAL A 26 -10.14 -4.04 2.91
C VAL A 26 -10.76 -2.65 2.80
N PRO A 27 -10.38 -1.85 1.80
CA PRO A 27 -10.95 -0.52 1.67
C PRO A 27 -12.32 -0.55 1.02
N LYS A 28 -13.13 0.44 1.33
CA LYS A 28 -14.37 0.67 0.61
C LYS A 28 -14.05 1.47 -0.65
N ILE A 29 -14.28 0.87 -1.80
CA ILE A 29 -14.00 1.50 -3.09
C ILE A 29 -15.32 1.70 -3.82
N THR A 30 -15.60 2.96 -4.16
CA THR A 30 -16.75 3.34 -4.99
C THR A 30 -16.22 3.94 -6.29
N ASP A 31 -17.03 3.94 -7.33
CA ASP A 31 -16.68 4.54 -8.62
C ASP A 31 -15.31 4.03 -9.13
N ARG A 32 -15.19 2.72 -9.24
CA ARG A 32 -13.93 2.08 -9.66
C ARG A 32 -13.55 2.46 -11.09
N LYS A 33 -12.28 2.86 -11.25
CA LYS A 33 -11.70 3.18 -12.55
C LYS A 33 -10.48 2.28 -12.77
N PRO A 34 -10.25 1.80 -13.99
CA PRO A 34 -9.07 0.96 -14.24
C PRO A 34 -7.79 1.78 -14.24
N VAL A 35 -6.77 1.22 -13.62
CA VAL A 35 -5.41 1.73 -13.68
C VAL A 35 -4.50 0.53 -13.93
N PHE A 36 -3.64 0.64 -14.93
CA PHE A 36 -2.81 -0.47 -15.33
C PHE A 36 -1.42 -0.37 -14.73
N VAL A 37 -0.93 -1.48 -14.21
CA VAL A 37 0.44 -1.62 -13.73
C VAL A 37 1.11 -2.74 -14.50
N SER A 38 2.45 -2.83 -14.42
CA SER A 38 3.16 -3.92 -15.07
C SER A 38 2.76 -5.27 -14.48
N GLY A 39 2.92 -6.32 -15.26
CA GLY A 39 2.67 -7.68 -14.77
C GLY A 39 3.54 -8.04 -13.57
N GLU A 40 4.79 -7.62 -13.61
CA GLU A 40 5.72 -7.86 -12.50
C GLU A 40 5.22 -7.22 -11.20
N VAL A 41 4.82 -5.96 -11.25
CA VAL A 41 4.31 -5.25 -10.06
C VAL A 41 3.01 -5.90 -9.59
N ARG A 42 2.12 -6.22 -10.51
CA ARG A 42 0.85 -6.87 -10.17
C ARG A 42 1.08 -8.20 -9.45
N ASP A 43 2.01 -9.01 -9.94
CA ASP A 43 2.31 -10.30 -9.34
C ASP A 43 2.86 -10.15 -7.93
N ARG A 44 3.70 -9.14 -7.71
CA ARG A 44 4.25 -8.85 -6.39
C ARG A 44 3.20 -8.35 -5.42
N LEU A 45 2.28 -7.52 -5.88
CA LEU A 45 1.15 -7.05 -5.07
C LEU A 45 0.26 -8.23 -4.68
N ASP A 46 -0.04 -9.09 -5.64
CA ASP A 46 -0.84 -10.28 -5.43
C ASP A 46 -0.21 -11.22 -4.40
N GLU A 47 1.11 -11.38 -4.47
CA GLU A 47 1.83 -12.22 -3.52
C GLU A 47 1.72 -11.69 -2.09
N VAL A 48 1.86 -10.39 -1.91
CA VAL A 48 1.72 -9.76 -0.59
C VAL A 48 0.32 -9.98 -0.04
N VAL A 49 -0.70 -9.73 -0.86
CA VAL A 49 -2.08 -9.90 -0.46
C VAL A 49 -2.37 -11.35 -0.09
N ARG A 50 -1.88 -12.29 -0.88
CA ARG A 50 -2.11 -13.71 -0.67
C ARG A 50 -1.45 -14.21 0.61
N ARG A 51 -0.25 -13.74 0.90
CA ARG A 51 0.52 -14.18 2.07
C ARG A 51 0.15 -13.46 3.34
N LEU A 52 -0.15 -12.18 3.27
CA LEU A 52 -0.28 -11.32 4.45
C LEU A 52 -1.69 -10.74 4.60
N GLY A 53 -2.46 -10.70 3.54
CA GLY A 53 -3.80 -10.11 3.57
C GLY A 53 -4.82 -11.04 4.19
N GLY A 54 -5.88 -10.46 4.71
CA GLY A 54 -7.01 -11.19 5.25
C GLY A 54 -8.04 -11.50 4.19
N ARG A 55 -9.15 -12.08 4.64
CA ARG A 55 -10.27 -12.43 3.79
C ARG A 55 -10.83 -11.18 3.11
N GLY A 56 -11.12 -11.29 1.84
CA GLY A 56 -11.70 -10.20 1.06
C GLY A 56 -10.71 -9.17 0.55
N MET A 57 -9.43 -9.29 0.93
CA MET A 57 -8.41 -8.39 0.42
C MET A 57 -8.02 -8.76 -1.01
N SER A 58 -7.67 -7.77 -1.80
CA SER A 58 -7.28 -7.94 -3.20
C SER A 58 -6.11 -7.03 -3.55
N ALA A 59 -5.47 -7.32 -4.69
CA ALA A 59 -4.42 -6.44 -5.20
C ALA A 59 -4.95 -5.02 -5.43
N SER A 60 -6.17 -4.89 -5.94
CA SER A 60 -6.81 -3.59 -6.13
C SER A 60 -6.99 -2.84 -4.81
N GLY A 61 -7.43 -3.55 -3.76
CA GLY A 61 -7.57 -2.95 -2.43
C GLY A 61 -6.24 -2.50 -1.86
N PHE A 62 -5.20 -3.28 -2.09
CA PHE A 62 -3.85 -2.93 -1.64
C PHE A 62 -3.35 -1.67 -2.35
N VAL A 63 -3.51 -1.60 -3.66
CA VAL A 63 -3.14 -0.41 -4.43
C VAL A 63 -3.92 0.82 -3.95
N GLU A 64 -5.21 0.64 -3.68
CA GLU A 64 -6.05 1.72 -3.17
C GLU A 64 -5.51 2.26 -1.84
N ASN A 65 -5.17 1.36 -0.91
CA ASN A 65 -4.61 1.75 0.38
C ASN A 65 -3.27 2.47 0.23
N LEU A 66 -2.38 1.94 -0.59
CA LEU A 66 -1.08 2.55 -0.85
C LEU A 66 -1.24 3.95 -1.43
N ALA A 67 -2.10 4.09 -2.43
CA ALA A 67 -2.32 5.36 -3.09
C ALA A 67 -2.94 6.40 -2.16
N ARG A 68 -3.96 6.02 -1.40
CA ARG A 68 -4.59 6.92 -0.43
C ARG A 68 -3.61 7.45 0.58
N LEU A 69 -2.80 6.56 1.15
CA LEU A 69 -1.84 6.93 2.18
C LEU A 69 -0.74 7.83 1.63
N HIS A 70 -0.24 7.50 0.45
CA HIS A 70 0.78 8.30 -0.20
C HIS A 70 0.27 9.71 -0.52
N LEU A 71 -0.91 9.79 -1.14
CA LEU A 71 -1.50 11.06 -1.53
C LEU A 71 -1.81 11.94 -0.32
N GLU A 72 -2.24 11.33 0.77
CA GLU A 72 -2.49 12.08 2.01
C GLU A 72 -1.20 12.58 2.63
N ALA A 73 -0.16 11.74 2.66
CA ALA A 73 1.13 12.10 3.23
C ALA A 73 1.79 13.28 2.50
N TYR A 74 1.62 13.34 1.19
CA TYR A 74 2.25 14.37 0.36
C TYR A 74 1.28 15.42 -0.16
N ARG A 75 0.09 15.47 0.38
CA ARG A 75 -0.97 16.37 -0.11
C ARG A 75 -0.54 17.83 -0.17
N GLU A 76 0.05 18.34 0.90
CA GLU A 76 0.50 19.72 0.96
C GLU A 76 1.68 19.99 0.03
N ASP A 77 2.63 19.06 0.00
CA ASP A 77 3.79 19.17 -0.86
C ASP A 77 3.39 19.23 -2.34
N ILE A 78 2.51 18.32 -2.75
CA ILE A 78 2.03 18.27 -4.12
C ILE A 78 1.29 19.58 -4.48
N GLU A 79 0.49 20.09 -3.57
CA GLU A 79 -0.23 21.34 -3.79
C GLU A 79 0.73 22.51 -3.99
N GLN A 80 1.80 22.55 -3.21
CA GLN A 80 2.84 23.58 -3.36
C GLN A 80 3.57 23.42 -4.68
N TRP A 81 3.94 22.20 -5.03
CA TRP A 81 4.68 21.96 -6.28
C TRP A 81 3.87 22.29 -7.53
N ARG A 82 2.55 22.10 -7.47
CA ARG A 82 1.68 22.47 -8.59
C ARG A 82 1.74 23.95 -8.94
N LYS A 83 2.06 24.78 -7.96
CA LYS A 83 2.11 26.24 -8.13
C LYS A 83 3.44 26.74 -8.65
N LEU A 84 4.44 25.90 -8.75
CA LEU A 84 5.77 26.29 -9.22
C LEU A 84 5.85 26.46 -10.75
#